data_90c0076634ae54ac77cea0365e3db08d
#
_entry.id   90c0076634ae54ac77cea0365e3db08d
#
_cell.length_a   1.000
_cell.length_b   1.000
_cell.length_c   1.000
_cell.angle_alpha   90.00
_cell.angle_beta   90.00
_cell.angle_gamma   90.00
#
_symmetry.space_group_name_H-M   'P 1'
#
loop_
_entity.id
_entity.type
_entity.pdbx_description
1 polymer ?
#
loop_
_entity_poly.entity_id
_entity_poly.type
_entity_poly.pdbx_seq_one_letter_code
_entity_poly.pdbx_strand_id
1 'polypeptide(L)'
;MRRILATVLAVMMAVSLTACGGDTPAPSAQGSSSTAEPAAPTANVPPVEDLTGEDTSAIPGVEDGVLTVGMECAYAPYNWTQMNADNGAVAISNVPGAYANGYDVMIAQRICDAYGWELEIVSSAWDSLTPAIQSGTMDANIAGQSMTADRMAEVEMAGPYYYATIVCVTTKDSAFATAKSIADLSGGKCTAQSGTIWYDSCLPQIEGAKVQPPADSAPAMLMSLETGTVDFVCTDMPTAMGAVAKNPDLVILSFSGTDGDFQFATEEERAENVNIGISVAKGNTQLKDAMDRVLSAMNEEQFNALMDQAIAVQPAI
;
A
#
# COMPACT_ATOMS: atom_id res chain seq x y z
N MET A 1 -21.99 47.67 -29.55
CA MET A 1 -22.71 47.67 -30.84
C MET A 1 -22.60 46.30 -31.47
N ARG A 2 -23.77 45.81 -31.85
CA ARG A 2 -24.17 44.67 -32.70
C ARG A 2 -24.18 43.27 -32.06
N ARG A 3 -25.42 42.95 -31.69
CA ARG A 3 -26.04 41.63 -31.57
C ARG A 3 -26.23 41.04 -32.97
N ILE A 4 -26.06 39.71 -33.13
CA ILE A 4 -26.82 38.91 -34.10
C ILE A 4 -27.21 37.58 -33.48
N LEU A 5 -28.55 37.38 -33.51
CA LEU A 5 -29.37 36.21 -33.18
C LEU A 5 -29.58 35.42 -34.47
N ALA A 6 -29.69 34.07 -34.42
CA ALA A 6 -30.54 33.24 -35.29
C ALA A 6 -30.37 31.78 -34.87
N THR A 7 -31.30 31.15 -34.28
CA THR A 7 -32.59 30.50 -34.72
C THR A 7 -32.41 29.04 -35.19
N VAL A 8 -32.83 28.13 -34.34
CA VAL A 8 -33.73 26.94 -34.43
C VAL A 8 -33.99 26.33 -35.81
N LEU A 9 -33.81 25.00 -35.92
CA LEU A 9 -34.74 24.14 -36.62
C LEU A 9 -34.76 22.70 -36.07
N ALA A 10 -35.93 22.31 -35.51
CA ALA A 10 -36.29 20.93 -35.18
C ALA A 10 -36.94 20.29 -36.41
N VAL A 11 -36.63 19.01 -36.66
CA VAL A 11 -37.50 18.17 -37.53
C VAL A 11 -37.68 16.83 -36.84
N MET A 12 -38.90 16.62 -36.38
CA MET A 12 -39.50 15.30 -36.11
C MET A 12 -39.93 14.66 -37.42
N MET A 13 -39.69 13.35 -37.57
CA MET A 13 -40.54 12.50 -38.38
C MET A 13 -40.69 11.14 -37.71
N ALA A 14 -41.88 10.88 -37.24
CA ALA A 14 -42.41 9.57 -36.91
C ALA A 14 -43.07 8.98 -38.17
N VAL A 15 -42.80 7.70 -38.44
CA VAL A 15 -43.67 6.87 -39.25
C VAL A 15 -43.74 5.48 -38.61
N SER A 16 -44.96 5.17 -38.17
CA SER A 16 -45.47 3.84 -37.84
C SER A 16 -45.94 3.13 -39.07
N LEU A 17 -45.80 1.80 -39.19
CA LEU A 17 -46.82 0.90 -39.71
C LEU A 17 -46.47 -0.60 -39.55
N THR A 18 -47.32 -1.24 -38.83
CA THR A 18 -47.84 -2.60 -38.70
C THR A 18 -47.65 -3.59 -39.86
N ALA A 19 -47.37 -4.84 -39.59
CA ALA A 19 -48.27 -5.99 -39.55
C ALA A 19 -47.64 -7.32 -40.06
N CYS A 20 -47.84 -8.34 -39.25
CA CYS A 20 -48.19 -9.73 -39.49
C CYS A 20 -47.29 -10.72 -40.27
N GLY A 21 -46.93 -11.77 -39.54
CA GLY A 21 -47.24 -13.14 -39.97
C GLY A 21 -46.05 -14.09 -40.17
N GLY A 22 -46.00 -15.19 -39.39
CA GLY A 22 -45.40 -16.45 -39.86
C GLY A 22 -44.40 -17.11 -38.89
N ASP A 23 -44.90 -18.12 -38.18
CA ASP A 23 -44.23 -19.14 -37.37
C ASP A 23 -42.97 -19.78 -38.03
N THR A 24 -41.93 -20.15 -37.32
CA THR A 24 -41.60 -21.21 -36.39
C THR A 24 -40.06 -21.33 -36.19
N PRO A 25 -39.52 -22.03 -35.17
CA PRO A 25 -38.37 -21.62 -34.42
C PRO A 25 -37.06 -22.35 -34.79
N ALA A 26 -35.95 -21.72 -34.52
CA ALA A 26 -34.66 -22.40 -34.44
C ALA A 26 -33.77 -21.77 -33.36
N PRO A 27 -32.80 -22.49 -32.83
CA PRO A 27 -32.43 -22.40 -31.42
C PRO A 27 -31.45 -21.30 -31.10
N SER A 28 -31.74 -20.67 -29.96
CA SER A 28 -30.91 -19.70 -29.26
C SER A 28 -29.56 -20.27 -28.88
N ALA A 29 -28.50 -19.71 -29.41
CA ALA A 29 -27.19 -19.74 -28.79
C ALA A 29 -27.01 -18.39 -28.02
N GLN A 30 -27.46 -18.36 -26.79
CA GLN A 30 -27.07 -17.32 -25.85
C GLN A 30 -25.65 -17.61 -25.36
N GLY A 31 -24.68 -16.99 -25.99
CA GLY A 31 -23.37 -16.78 -25.40
C GLY A 31 -23.47 -15.66 -24.38
N SER A 32 -23.80 -15.97 -23.14
CA SER A 32 -23.54 -15.11 -22.00
C SER A 32 -22.04 -15.04 -21.80
N SER A 33 -21.41 -14.01 -22.31
CA SER A 33 -20.11 -13.58 -21.80
C SER A 33 -20.36 -12.87 -20.46
N SER A 34 -20.42 -13.65 -19.39
CA SER A 34 -20.24 -13.16 -18.04
C SER A 34 -18.77 -12.74 -17.91
N THR A 35 -18.50 -11.47 -18.05
CA THR A 35 -17.32 -10.87 -17.44
C THR A 35 -17.49 -11.06 -15.94
N ALA A 36 -16.84 -12.08 -15.40
CA ALA A 36 -16.71 -12.24 -13.97
C ALA A 36 -15.88 -11.04 -13.48
N GLU A 37 -16.55 -10.14 -12.81
CA GLU A 37 -15.95 -9.18 -11.88
C GLU A 37 -15.09 -10.01 -10.89
N PRO A 38 -13.81 -9.67 -10.65
CA PRO A 38 -13.02 -10.39 -9.66
C PRO A 38 -13.75 -10.30 -8.33
N ALA A 39 -14.21 -11.42 -7.81
CA ALA A 39 -14.79 -11.47 -6.48
C ALA A 39 -13.71 -10.97 -5.50
N ALA A 40 -14.03 -9.89 -4.77
CA ALA A 40 -13.21 -9.44 -3.67
C ALA A 40 -12.95 -10.62 -2.72
N PRO A 41 -11.71 -10.85 -2.27
CA PRO A 41 -11.40 -11.95 -1.38
C PRO A 41 -12.22 -11.79 -0.09
N THR A 42 -13.09 -12.74 0.19
CA THR A 42 -13.89 -12.82 1.41
C THR A 42 -13.11 -13.53 2.51
N ALA A 43 -11.90 -13.09 2.80
CA ALA A 43 -11.24 -13.53 4.00
C ALA A 43 -11.95 -12.89 5.20
N ASN A 44 -12.18 -13.70 6.23
CA ASN A 44 -12.94 -13.30 7.39
C ASN A 44 -12.07 -12.45 8.32
N VAL A 45 -11.94 -11.17 8.01
CA VAL A 45 -11.29 -10.21 8.92
C VAL A 45 -12.16 -10.11 10.17
N PRO A 46 -11.62 -10.36 11.38
CA PRO A 46 -12.41 -10.37 12.61
C PRO A 46 -12.96 -8.97 12.88
N PRO A 47 -14.12 -8.85 13.56
CA PRO A 47 -14.59 -7.59 14.08
C PRO A 47 -13.54 -7.00 15.02
N VAL A 48 -13.50 -5.67 15.10
CA VAL A 48 -12.64 -4.96 16.05
C VAL A 48 -13.11 -5.26 17.46
N GLU A 49 -12.19 -5.56 18.39
CA GLU A 49 -12.51 -5.69 19.81
C GLU A 49 -12.98 -4.32 20.33
N ASP A 50 -14.04 -4.30 21.14
CA ASP A 50 -14.52 -3.07 21.78
C ASP A 50 -13.76 -2.83 23.09
N LEU A 51 -12.86 -1.84 23.06
CA LEU A 51 -12.02 -1.40 24.17
C LEU A 51 -12.39 0.02 24.62
N THR A 52 -13.51 0.58 24.15
CA THR A 52 -13.94 1.96 24.44
C THR A 52 -14.20 2.22 25.94
N GLY A 53 -14.32 1.16 26.73
CA GLY A 53 -14.47 1.26 28.19
C GLY A 53 -13.15 1.34 28.97
N GLU A 54 -12.00 1.26 28.31
CA GLU A 54 -10.69 1.36 28.96
C GLU A 54 -10.29 2.82 29.19
N ASP A 55 -9.63 3.09 30.31
CA ASP A 55 -9.08 4.42 30.59
C ASP A 55 -7.75 4.61 29.86
N THR A 56 -7.79 5.36 28.77
CA THR A 56 -6.62 5.70 27.96
C THR A 56 -6.05 7.08 28.26
N SER A 57 -6.61 7.82 29.23
CA SER A 57 -6.21 9.20 29.55
C SER A 57 -4.76 9.34 30.07
N ALA A 58 -4.13 8.25 30.45
CA ALA A 58 -2.73 8.21 30.88
C ALA A 58 -1.77 7.70 29.79
N ILE A 59 -2.26 7.36 28.59
CA ILE A 59 -1.42 6.92 27.48
C ILE A 59 -0.89 8.15 26.74
N PRO A 60 0.44 8.41 26.75
CA PRO A 60 1.00 9.57 26.06
C PRO A 60 0.69 9.55 24.56
N GLY A 61 0.19 10.69 24.06
CA GLY A 61 -0.17 10.88 22.64
C GLY A 61 -1.65 10.73 22.34
N VAL A 62 -2.44 10.10 23.22
CA VAL A 62 -3.90 9.92 23.02
C VAL A 62 -4.73 10.36 24.23
N GLU A 63 -4.13 11.20 25.11
CA GLU A 63 -4.80 11.73 26.32
C GLU A 63 -6.04 12.56 25.98
N ASP A 64 -6.07 13.18 24.82
CA ASP A 64 -7.19 13.97 24.30
C ASP A 64 -8.21 13.15 23.48
N GLY A 65 -7.94 11.84 23.33
CA GLY A 65 -8.78 10.93 22.56
C GLY A 65 -8.55 11.00 21.03
N VAL A 66 -7.46 11.62 20.57
CA VAL A 66 -7.06 11.70 19.17
C VAL A 66 -5.76 10.92 18.98
N LEU A 67 -5.68 10.09 17.92
CA LEU A 67 -4.44 9.47 17.46
C LEU A 67 -3.97 10.17 16.18
N THR A 68 -2.88 10.94 16.28
CA THR A 68 -2.27 11.61 15.13
C THR A 68 -1.26 10.70 14.44
N VAL A 69 -1.59 10.26 13.23
CA VAL A 69 -0.81 9.29 12.47
C VAL A 69 -0.10 9.93 11.29
N GLY A 70 1.23 9.76 11.24
CA GLY A 70 2.08 10.14 10.11
C GLY A 70 2.18 9.04 9.06
N MET A 71 2.06 9.43 7.78
CA MET A 71 2.32 8.59 6.61
C MET A 71 2.67 9.44 5.39
N GLU A 72 3.27 8.83 4.34
CA GLU A 72 3.63 9.58 3.13
C GLU A 72 2.41 10.00 2.32
N CYS A 73 1.30 9.26 2.39
CA CYS A 73 0.13 9.38 1.52
C CYS A 73 0.46 9.28 0.02
N ALA A 74 1.56 8.58 -0.31
CA ALA A 74 2.09 8.40 -1.66
C ALA A 74 2.64 6.99 -1.91
N TYR A 75 2.39 6.03 -1.02
CA TYR A 75 2.97 4.69 -1.01
C TYR A 75 1.88 3.61 -1.16
N ALA A 76 1.19 3.56 -2.30
CA ALA A 76 0.21 2.51 -2.57
C ALA A 76 0.89 1.12 -2.71
N PRO A 77 0.26 0.04 -2.20
CA PRO A 77 -1.07 -0.06 -1.60
C PRO A 77 -1.14 0.24 -0.09
N TYR A 78 -0.02 0.57 0.54
CA TYR A 78 0.02 0.90 1.97
C TYR A 78 -0.77 2.17 2.29
N ASN A 79 -0.43 3.29 1.65
CA ASN A 79 -1.12 4.56 1.83
C ASN A 79 -1.01 5.42 0.57
N TRP A 80 -2.11 6.08 0.18
CA TRP A 80 -2.15 6.99 -0.97
C TRP A 80 -3.12 8.13 -0.75
N THR A 81 -2.98 9.19 -1.57
CA THR A 81 -3.88 10.33 -1.59
C THR A 81 -4.99 10.13 -2.64
N GLN A 82 -6.22 10.45 -2.27
CA GLN A 82 -7.37 10.58 -3.17
C GLN A 82 -8.16 11.85 -2.86
N MET A 83 -9.06 12.26 -3.79
CA MET A 83 -9.77 13.54 -3.70
C MET A 83 -11.22 13.41 -3.21
N ASN A 84 -11.59 12.26 -2.66
CA ASN A 84 -12.90 11.98 -2.10
C ASN A 84 -12.79 11.04 -0.90
N ALA A 85 -13.87 10.89 -0.14
CA ALA A 85 -13.92 10.02 1.04
C ALA A 85 -14.37 8.58 0.72
N ASP A 86 -14.34 8.16 -0.55
CA ASP A 86 -14.78 6.82 -0.95
C ASP A 86 -13.89 5.73 -0.34
N ASN A 87 -14.45 4.54 -0.18
CA ASN A 87 -13.75 3.35 0.34
C ASN A 87 -13.13 3.54 1.73
N GLY A 88 -13.74 4.37 2.60
CA GLY A 88 -13.24 4.57 3.97
C GLY A 88 -12.04 5.51 4.08
N ALA A 89 -11.77 6.33 3.06
CA ALA A 89 -10.66 7.29 3.12
C ALA A 89 -10.88 8.36 4.19
N VAL A 90 -9.81 8.72 4.87
CA VAL A 90 -9.75 9.69 5.97
C VAL A 90 -9.13 11.00 5.49
N ALA A 91 -9.71 12.14 5.89
CA ALA A 91 -9.17 13.44 5.51
C ALA A 91 -7.72 13.60 5.98
N ILE A 92 -6.85 14.16 5.11
CA ILE A 92 -5.47 14.50 5.46
C ILE A 92 -5.50 15.90 6.09
N SER A 93 -5.18 16.02 7.38
CA SER A 93 -5.39 17.26 8.15
C SER A 93 -4.58 18.44 7.62
N ASN A 94 -3.37 18.20 7.14
CA ASN A 94 -2.48 19.23 6.60
C ASN A 94 -2.56 19.42 5.08
N VAL A 95 -3.49 18.69 4.38
CA VAL A 95 -3.71 18.83 2.92
C VAL A 95 -5.20 19.05 2.65
N PRO A 96 -5.69 20.29 2.61
CA PRO A 96 -7.11 20.59 2.46
C PRO A 96 -7.76 19.96 1.22
N GLY A 97 -8.85 19.21 1.41
CA GLY A 97 -9.61 18.57 0.34
C GLY A 97 -9.02 17.24 -0.16
N ALA A 98 -7.93 16.77 0.44
CA ALA A 98 -7.34 15.48 0.15
C ALA A 98 -7.66 14.45 1.26
N TYR A 99 -7.69 13.19 0.88
CA TYR A 99 -7.97 12.06 1.77
C TYR A 99 -6.90 10.99 1.61
N ALA A 100 -6.48 10.39 2.71
CA ALA A 100 -5.63 9.22 2.71
C ALA A 100 -6.47 7.94 2.67
N ASN A 101 -6.02 6.96 1.91
CA ASN A 101 -6.58 5.62 1.90
C ASN A 101 -5.46 4.59 1.76
N GLY A 102 -5.77 3.32 1.98
CA GLY A 102 -4.82 2.22 1.86
C GLY A 102 -4.77 1.35 3.10
N TYR A 103 -3.88 0.37 3.03
CA TYR A 103 -3.72 -0.62 4.09
C TYR A 103 -3.39 0.00 5.45
N ASP A 104 -2.47 0.96 5.49
CA ASP A 104 -2.07 1.65 6.71
C ASP A 104 -3.24 2.45 7.33
N VAL A 105 -4.09 3.04 6.49
CA VAL A 105 -5.30 3.74 6.94
C VAL A 105 -6.30 2.75 7.54
N MET A 106 -6.48 1.57 6.93
CA MET A 106 -7.35 0.52 7.47
C MET A 106 -6.87 0.02 8.83
N ILE A 107 -5.56 -0.14 9.02
CA ILE A 107 -4.96 -0.52 10.31
C ILE A 107 -5.13 0.60 11.33
N ALA A 108 -4.86 1.86 10.97
CA ALA A 108 -5.05 3.01 11.84
C ALA A 108 -6.51 3.13 12.33
N GLN A 109 -7.48 3.00 11.41
CA GLN A 109 -8.91 3.00 11.75
C GLN A 109 -9.28 1.88 12.71
N ARG A 110 -8.78 0.64 12.49
CA ARG A 110 -9.05 -0.47 13.41
C ARG A 110 -8.56 -0.20 14.82
N ILE A 111 -7.39 0.43 14.97
CA ILE A 111 -6.85 0.81 16.28
C ILE A 111 -7.73 1.86 16.92
N CYS A 112 -8.09 2.91 16.18
CA CYS A 112 -8.95 3.98 16.68
C CYS A 112 -10.36 3.47 17.03
N ASP A 113 -10.96 2.63 16.18
CA ASP A 113 -12.27 2.04 16.41
C ASP A 113 -12.30 1.19 17.69
N ALA A 114 -11.21 0.47 18.00
CA ALA A 114 -11.11 -0.34 19.21
C ALA A 114 -11.25 0.50 20.48
N TYR A 115 -10.54 1.59 20.55
CA TYR A 115 -10.51 2.47 21.76
C TYR A 115 -11.50 3.63 21.72
N GLY A 116 -12.15 3.88 20.57
CA GLY A 116 -13.01 5.04 20.36
C GLY A 116 -12.23 6.34 20.18
N TRP A 117 -10.98 6.27 19.73
CA TRP A 117 -10.16 7.46 19.42
C TRP A 117 -10.58 8.07 18.08
N GLU A 118 -10.40 9.37 17.93
CA GLU A 118 -10.46 10.05 16.64
C GLU A 118 -9.14 9.82 15.90
N LEU A 119 -9.22 9.54 14.59
CA LEU A 119 -8.04 9.38 13.73
C LEU A 119 -7.74 10.68 13.01
N GLU A 120 -6.57 11.26 13.27
CA GLU A 120 -6.01 12.35 12.49
C GLU A 120 -4.85 11.85 11.61
N ILE A 121 -4.91 12.07 10.29
CA ILE A 121 -3.82 11.70 9.37
C ILE A 121 -3.07 12.93 8.93
N VAL A 122 -1.74 12.88 9.06
CA VAL A 122 -0.81 13.93 8.64
C VAL A 122 0.10 13.38 7.53
N SER A 123 0.06 13.99 6.36
CA SER A 123 0.99 13.66 5.26
C SER A 123 2.37 14.26 5.53
N SER A 124 3.41 13.43 5.41
CA SER A 124 4.81 13.83 5.64
C SER A 124 5.75 13.12 4.68
N ALA A 125 6.88 13.74 4.36
CA ALA A 125 7.93 13.04 3.62
C ALA A 125 8.52 11.89 4.45
N TRP A 126 8.95 10.83 3.78
CA TRP A 126 9.52 9.62 4.41
C TRP A 126 10.55 9.92 5.50
N ASP A 127 11.57 10.71 5.15
CA ASP A 127 12.67 11.05 6.06
C ASP A 127 12.24 11.93 7.26
N SER A 128 11.03 12.49 7.22
CA SER A 128 10.49 13.34 8.29
C SER A 128 9.63 12.57 9.28
N LEU A 129 9.25 11.33 9.00
CA LEU A 129 8.35 10.54 9.85
C LEU A 129 8.96 10.25 11.23
N THR A 130 10.18 9.69 11.29
CA THR A 130 10.86 9.41 12.58
C THR A 130 11.11 10.69 13.39
N PRO A 131 11.66 11.80 12.81
CA PRO A 131 11.77 13.08 13.52
C PRO A 131 10.45 13.62 14.06
N ALA A 132 9.33 13.44 13.36
CA ALA A 132 8.03 13.93 13.80
C ALA A 132 7.52 13.19 15.06
N ILE A 133 7.74 11.89 15.16
CA ILE A 133 7.48 11.12 16.40
C ILE A 133 8.38 11.56 17.54
N GLN A 134 9.69 11.70 17.28
CA GLN A 134 10.66 12.11 18.30
C GLN A 134 10.37 13.51 18.86
N SER A 135 9.78 14.39 18.06
CA SER A 135 9.38 15.74 18.47
C SER A 135 7.97 15.80 19.10
N GLY A 136 7.20 14.72 19.07
CA GLY A 136 5.81 14.70 19.53
C GLY A 136 4.84 15.45 18.61
N THR A 137 5.21 15.66 17.33
CA THR A 137 4.32 16.28 16.34
C THR A 137 3.31 15.25 15.80
N MET A 138 3.66 13.97 15.86
CA MET A 138 2.81 12.83 15.57
C MET A 138 2.95 11.81 16.69
N ASP A 139 1.88 11.07 16.98
CA ASP A 139 1.85 10.06 18.03
C ASP A 139 2.36 8.72 17.52
N ALA A 140 2.01 8.38 16.26
CA ALA A 140 2.42 7.17 15.59
C ALA A 140 2.75 7.40 14.12
N ASN A 141 3.65 6.57 13.55
CA ASN A 141 3.76 6.39 12.11
C ASN A 141 3.23 5.01 11.73
N ILE A 142 2.22 5.00 10.86
CA ILE A 142 1.70 3.79 10.21
C ILE A 142 1.92 4.01 8.71
N ALA A 143 3.08 3.54 8.20
CA ALA A 143 3.61 4.00 6.93
C ALA A 143 4.43 2.91 6.20
N GLY A 144 4.06 1.64 6.34
CA GLY A 144 4.80 0.54 5.71
C GLY A 144 6.25 0.39 6.18
N GLN A 145 6.55 0.76 7.44
CA GLN A 145 7.92 0.78 7.97
C GLN A 145 8.37 -0.59 8.46
N SER A 146 9.49 -1.11 7.92
CA SER A 146 10.14 -2.32 8.42
C SER A 146 10.62 -2.15 9.87
N MET A 147 10.51 -3.22 10.68
CA MET A 147 10.88 -3.27 12.10
C MET A 147 12.38 -3.52 12.29
N THR A 148 13.23 -2.72 11.63
CA THR A 148 14.68 -2.92 11.70
C THR A 148 15.24 -2.61 13.09
N ALA A 149 16.34 -3.30 13.47
CA ALA A 149 17.02 -3.05 14.73
C ALA A 149 17.47 -1.59 14.89
N ASP A 150 17.93 -0.95 13.81
CA ASP A 150 18.34 0.45 13.80
C ASP A 150 17.15 1.36 14.08
N ARG A 151 15.99 1.12 13.44
CA ARG A 151 14.76 1.89 13.70
C ARG A 151 14.27 1.68 15.14
N MET A 152 14.27 0.42 15.63
CA MET A 152 13.89 0.12 17.01
C MET A 152 14.86 0.70 18.05
N ALA A 153 16.09 1.08 17.66
CA ALA A 153 16.97 1.85 18.55
C ALA A 153 16.47 3.30 18.76
N GLU A 154 15.78 3.87 17.79
CA GLU A 154 15.34 5.27 17.79
C GLU A 154 13.88 5.46 18.26
N VAL A 155 13.02 4.47 18.03
CA VAL A 155 11.57 4.49 18.36
C VAL A 155 11.16 3.18 19.03
N GLU A 156 9.97 3.12 19.65
CA GLU A 156 9.31 1.84 19.92
C GLU A 156 8.51 1.41 18.69
N MET A 157 8.37 0.09 18.46
CA MET A 157 7.56 -0.42 17.38
C MET A 157 6.54 -1.44 17.87
N ALA A 158 5.28 -1.22 17.51
CA ALA A 158 4.18 -2.18 17.70
C ALA A 158 4.02 -3.06 16.46
N GLY A 159 3.54 -4.26 16.62
CA GLY A 159 3.28 -5.21 15.55
C GLY A 159 4.14 -6.47 15.60
N PRO A 160 4.34 -7.16 14.46
CA PRO A 160 4.07 -6.69 13.09
C PRO A 160 2.58 -6.60 12.74
N TYR A 161 2.23 -5.71 11.81
CA TYR A 161 0.91 -5.66 11.20
C TYR A 161 0.93 -6.13 9.73
N TYR A 162 2.10 -6.43 9.18
CA TYR A 162 2.28 -7.11 7.90
C TYR A 162 3.57 -7.93 7.88
N TYR A 163 3.49 -9.13 7.30
CA TYR A 163 4.63 -10.05 7.13
C TYR A 163 5.14 -9.95 5.71
N ALA A 164 6.11 -9.08 5.48
CA ALA A 164 6.54 -8.74 4.14
C ALA A 164 7.48 -9.79 3.53
N THR A 165 7.46 -9.89 2.20
CA THR A 165 8.38 -10.72 1.42
C THR A 165 9.22 -9.84 0.51
N ILE A 166 10.54 -10.07 0.48
CA ILE A 166 11.47 -9.35 -0.39
C ILE A 166 11.28 -9.80 -1.83
N VAL A 167 11.14 -8.84 -2.74
CA VAL A 167 11.06 -9.10 -4.17
C VAL A 167 11.84 -8.06 -4.97
N CYS A 168 12.19 -8.42 -6.21
CA CYS A 168 12.61 -7.44 -7.21
C CYS A 168 11.50 -7.25 -8.25
N VAL A 169 11.46 -6.07 -8.87
CA VAL A 169 10.56 -5.77 -9.98
C VAL A 169 11.39 -5.35 -11.18
N THR A 170 11.06 -5.89 -12.34
CA THR A 170 11.67 -5.55 -13.62
C THR A 170 10.62 -5.45 -14.72
N THR A 171 10.99 -5.06 -15.94
CA THR A 171 10.07 -5.06 -17.09
C THR A 171 10.09 -6.41 -17.81
N LYS A 172 8.99 -6.77 -18.50
CA LYS A 172 8.88 -8.01 -19.30
C LYS A 172 9.95 -8.15 -20.37
N ASP A 173 10.40 -7.04 -20.95
CA ASP A 173 11.39 -7.00 -22.00
C ASP A 173 12.84 -6.94 -21.47
N SER A 174 13.00 -6.87 -20.14
CA SER A 174 14.31 -6.87 -19.50
C SER A 174 15.03 -8.21 -19.67
N ALA A 175 16.36 -8.15 -19.80
CA ALA A 175 17.20 -9.35 -19.77
C ALA A 175 17.08 -10.10 -18.42
N PHE A 176 16.57 -9.45 -17.39
CA PHE A 176 16.39 -10.00 -16.03
C PHE A 176 15.00 -10.59 -15.79
N ALA A 177 14.04 -10.48 -16.73
CA ALA A 177 12.65 -10.89 -16.54
C ALA A 177 12.46 -12.38 -16.16
N THR A 178 13.45 -13.21 -16.40
CA THR A 178 13.43 -14.66 -16.10
C THR A 178 14.43 -15.08 -15.02
N ALA A 179 15.00 -14.13 -14.27
CA ALA A 179 15.91 -14.40 -13.17
C ALA A 179 15.29 -15.35 -12.14
N LYS A 180 16.09 -16.27 -11.62
CA LYS A 180 15.69 -17.30 -10.62
C LYS A 180 16.42 -17.15 -9.30
N SER A 181 17.39 -16.24 -9.23
CA SER A 181 18.20 -15.95 -8.06
C SER A 181 18.67 -14.51 -8.10
N ILE A 182 19.11 -13.98 -6.95
CA ILE A 182 19.78 -12.68 -6.90
C ILE A 182 21.07 -12.66 -7.73
N ALA A 183 21.73 -13.80 -7.91
CA ALA A 183 22.95 -13.92 -8.72
C ALA A 183 22.66 -13.64 -10.22
N ASP A 184 21.46 -13.97 -10.71
CA ASP A 184 21.06 -13.71 -12.11
C ASP A 184 20.87 -12.21 -12.39
N LEU A 185 20.79 -11.37 -11.37
CA LEU A 185 20.66 -9.91 -11.47
C LEU A 185 22.00 -9.19 -11.61
N SER A 186 23.12 -9.96 -11.62
CA SER A 186 24.48 -9.41 -11.77
C SER A 186 24.62 -8.54 -13.00
N GLY A 187 25.30 -7.41 -12.85
CA GLY A 187 25.58 -6.45 -13.93
C GLY A 187 24.43 -5.47 -14.23
N GLY A 188 23.23 -5.71 -13.71
CA GLY A 188 22.07 -4.82 -13.87
C GLY A 188 22.20 -3.53 -13.05
N LYS A 189 21.59 -2.45 -13.54
CA LYS A 189 21.41 -1.21 -12.80
C LYS A 189 20.19 -1.35 -11.89
N CYS A 190 20.31 -0.99 -10.64
CA CYS A 190 19.22 -1.13 -9.68
C CYS A 190 19.17 0.03 -8.68
N THR A 191 18.01 0.21 -8.07
CA THR A 191 17.80 1.10 -6.94
C THR A 191 16.68 0.56 -6.04
N ALA A 192 16.51 1.20 -4.89
CA ALA A 192 15.38 1.03 -3.98
C ALA A 192 15.13 2.36 -3.26
N GLN A 193 14.12 2.42 -2.40
CA GLN A 193 13.83 3.61 -1.62
C GLN A 193 14.90 3.84 -0.54
N SER A 194 15.24 5.10 -0.31
CA SER A 194 16.19 5.55 0.73
C SER A 194 15.75 5.14 2.13
N GLY A 195 16.70 4.78 3.00
CA GLY A 195 16.42 4.43 4.40
C GLY A 195 15.54 3.18 4.58
N THR A 196 15.61 2.26 3.62
CA THR A 196 14.93 0.96 3.68
C THR A 196 15.94 -0.18 3.61
N ILE A 197 15.58 -1.34 4.17
CA ILE A 197 16.40 -2.55 4.04
C ILE A 197 16.58 -2.98 2.58
N TRP A 198 15.63 -2.62 1.73
CA TRP A 198 15.69 -2.92 0.30
C TRP A 198 16.95 -2.33 -0.33
N TYR A 199 17.28 -1.07 0.03
CA TYR A 199 18.47 -0.39 -0.46
C TYR A 199 19.72 -0.77 0.34
N ASP A 200 19.64 -0.72 1.68
CA ASP A 200 20.82 -0.78 2.53
C ASP A 200 21.32 -2.22 2.77
N SER A 201 20.39 -3.21 2.77
CA SER A 201 20.74 -4.60 3.09
C SER A 201 20.56 -5.58 1.92
N CYS A 202 19.56 -5.36 1.04
CA CYS A 202 19.26 -6.29 -0.05
C CYS A 202 20.11 -6.02 -1.30
N LEU A 203 20.14 -4.79 -1.82
CA LEU A 203 20.91 -4.50 -3.04
C LEU A 203 22.41 -4.84 -2.94
N PRO A 204 23.11 -4.63 -1.80
CA PRO A 204 24.52 -5.00 -1.68
C PRO A 204 24.81 -6.50 -1.81
N GLN A 205 23.80 -7.36 -1.61
CA GLN A 205 23.95 -8.82 -1.76
C GLN A 205 23.97 -9.27 -3.22
N ILE A 206 23.54 -8.42 -4.17
CA ILE A 206 23.52 -8.74 -5.60
C ILE A 206 24.90 -8.46 -6.17
N GLU A 207 25.76 -9.48 -6.20
CA GLU A 207 27.14 -9.34 -6.67
C GLU A 207 27.20 -8.81 -8.10
N GLY A 208 27.99 -7.76 -8.33
CA GLY A 208 28.16 -7.12 -9.64
C GLY A 208 27.02 -6.23 -10.07
N ALA A 209 25.96 -6.05 -9.29
CA ALA A 209 24.92 -5.07 -9.59
C ALA A 209 25.47 -3.63 -9.57
N LYS A 210 24.89 -2.77 -10.40
CA LYS A 210 25.25 -1.35 -10.51
C LYS A 210 24.23 -0.52 -9.74
N VAL A 211 24.39 -0.49 -8.41
CA VAL A 211 23.49 0.25 -7.53
C VAL A 211 23.54 1.74 -7.85
N GLN A 212 22.39 2.32 -8.17
CA GLN A 212 22.19 3.73 -8.43
C GLN A 212 21.84 4.45 -7.11
N PRO A 213 21.90 5.80 -7.04
CA PRO A 213 21.45 6.52 -5.87
C PRO A 213 20.03 6.09 -5.45
N PRO A 214 19.73 6.08 -4.14
CA PRO A 214 18.41 5.70 -3.64
C PRO A 214 17.34 6.66 -4.13
N ALA A 215 16.12 6.17 -4.27
CA ALA A 215 14.96 7.00 -4.58
C ALA A 215 14.35 7.59 -3.30
N ASP A 216 13.86 8.82 -3.36
CA ASP A 216 13.26 9.51 -2.22
C ASP A 216 11.89 8.93 -1.80
N SER A 217 11.25 8.17 -2.70
CA SER A 217 9.94 7.55 -2.47
C SER A 217 9.73 6.32 -3.34
N ALA A 218 8.76 5.45 -2.98
CA ALA A 218 8.41 4.29 -3.79
C ALA A 218 7.90 4.66 -5.20
N PRO A 219 7.07 5.68 -5.42
CA PRO A 219 6.72 6.15 -6.77
C PRO A 219 7.93 6.58 -7.59
N ALA A 220 8.89 7.31 -7.00
CA ALA A 220 10.11 7.72 -7.68
C ALA A 220 10.99 6.52 -8.07
N MET A 221 11.08 5.52 -7.19
CA MET A 221 11.74 4.25 -7.45
C MET A 221 11.11 3.51 -8.65
N LEU A 222 9.79 3.33 -8.65
CA LEU A 222 9.06 2.68 -9.74
C LEU A 222 9.17 3.45 -11.05
N MET A 223 9.08 4.77 -11.00
CA MET A 223 9.27 5.63 -12.17
C MET A 223 10.67 5.45 -12.80
N SER A 224 11.72 5.26 -11.98
CA SER A 224 13.07 5.04 -12.50
C SER A 224 13.19 3.70 -13.26
N LEU A 225 12.41 2.68 -12.86
CA LEU A 225 12.28 1.42 -13.59
C LEU A 225 11.50 1.62 -14.90
N GLU A 226 10.34 2.27 -14.86
CA GLU A 226 9.47 2.48 -16.01
C GLU A 226 10.13 3.34 -17.10
N THR A 227 10.97 4.29 -16.71
CA THR A 227 11.74 5.12 -17.64
C THR A 227 13.02 4.48 -18.15
N GLY A 228 13.37 3.27 -17.68
CA GLY A 228 14.57 2.54 -18.06
C GLY A 228 15.87 3.16 -17.50
N THR A 229 15.77 4.00 -16.46
CA THR A 229 16.93 4.52 -15.73
C THR A 229 17.66 3.41 -14.98
N VAL A 230 16.88 2.44 -14.44
CA VAL A 230 17.34 1.21 -13.84
C VAL A 230 16.72 -0.01 -14.53
N ASP A 231 17.35 -1.16 -14.41
CA ASP A 231 16.91 -2.42 -14.99
C ASP A 231 15.98 -3.19 -14.05
N PHE A 232 16.14 -3.00 -12.74
CA PHE A 232 15.25 -3.55 -11.72
C PHE A 232 15.29 -2.71 -10.43
N VAL A 233 14.28 -2.89 -9.60
CA VAL A 233 14.19 -2.31 -8.24
C VAL A 233 13.98 -3.41 -7.22
N CYS A 234 14.38 -3.18 -5.95
CA CYS A 234 14.10 -4.07 -4.82
C CYS A 234 13.05 -3.42 -3.91
N THR A 235 12.06 -4.20 -3.48
CA THR A 235 10.94 -3.75 -2.66
C THR A 235 10.25 -4.94 -1.98
N ASP A 236 9.09 -4.72 -1.37
CA ASP A 236 8.22 -5.76 -0.83
C ASP A 236 7.17 -6.25 -1.84
N MET A 237 6.53 -7.38 -1.52
CA MET A 237 5.52 -7.99 -2.38
C MET A 237 4.29 -7.10 -2.58
N PRO A 238 3.68 -6.44 -1.56
CA PRO A 238 2.53 -5.55 -1.77
C PRO A 238 2.81 -4.41 -2.74
N THR A 239 3.93 -3.72 -2.58
CA THR A 239 4.36 -2.64 -3.50
C THR A 239 4.51 -3.17 -4.92
N ALA A 240 5.15 -4.33 -5.08
CA ALA A 240 5.31 -4.99 -6.38
C ALA A 240 3.97 -5.39 -7.00
N MET A 241 3.05 -5.97 -6.23
CA MET A 241 1.71 -6.34 -6.68
C MET A 241 0.91 -5.11 -7.10
N GLY A 242 0.96 -4.04 -6.30
CA GLY A 242 0.35 -2.76 -6.62
C GLY A 242 0.88 -2.16 -7.92
N ALA A 243 2.20 -2.23 -8.15
CA ALA A 243 2.84 -1.75 -9.37
C ALA A 243 2.42 -2.58 -10.60
N VAL A 244 2.44 -3.91 -10.52
CA VAL A 244 2.04 -4.80 -11.62
C VAL A 244 0.54 -4.68 -11.94
N ALA A 245 -0.32 -4.49 -10.95
CA ALA A 245 -1.74 -4.26 -11.18
C ALA A 245 -2.01 -3.01 -12.03
N LYS A 246 -1.15 -2.00 -11.92
CA LYS A 246 -1.24 -0.74 -12.67
C LYS A 246 -0.49 -0.78 -14.00
N ASN A 247 0.67 -1.43 -14.01
CA ASN A 247 1.52 -1.56 -15.19
C ASN A 247 1.79 -3.04 -15.50
N PRO A 248 0.97 -3.66 -16.38
CA PRO A 248 1.11 -5.08 -16.76
C PRO A 248 2.43 -5.42 -17.44
N ASP A 249 3.23 -4.45 -17.86
CA ASP A 249 4.55 -4.69 -18.44
C ASP A 249 5.63 -4.96 -17.39
N LEU A 250 5.32 -4.80 -16.12
CA LEU A 250 6.19 -5.16 -15.02
C LEU A 250 6.11 -6.66 -14.67
N VAL A 251 7.19 -7.18 -14.12
CA VAL A 251 7.31 -8.58 -13.65
C VAL A 251 7.88 -8.59 -12.25
N ILE A 252 7.25 -9.36 -11.37
CA ILE A 252 7.75 -9.62 -10.01
C ILE A 252 8.73 -10.79 -10.07
N LEU A 253 9.91 -10.60 -9.51
CA LEU A 253 10.94 -11.61 -9.31
C LEU A 253 10.96 -11.95 -7.81
N SER A 254 10.38 -13.07 -7.42
CA SER A 254 10.44 -13.59 -6.05
C SER A 254 11.41 -14.75 -5.99
N PHE A 255 12.35 -14.66 -5.07
CA PHE A 255 13.34 -15.71 -4.80
C PHE A 255 13.07 -16.39 -3.46
N SER A 256 12.02 -15.97 -2.76
CA SER A 256 11.64 -16.45 -1.42
C SER A 256 11.55 -17.96 -1.36
N GLY A 257 12.19 -18.55 -0.34
CA GLY A 257 12.20 -19.99 -0.13
C GLY A 257 13.12 -20.79 -1.07
N THR A 258 14.00 -20.11 -1.84
CA THR A 258 15.01 -20.75 -2.68
C THR A 258 16.43 -20.46 -2.18
N ASP A 259 17.40 -21.29 -2.60
CA ASP A 259 18.82 -21.06 -2.30
C ASP A 259 19.37 -19.77 -2.95
N GLY A 260 18.60 -19.17 -3.88
CA GLY A 260 18.97 -17.95 -4.60
C GLY A 260 18.37 -16.68 -4.01
N ASP A 261 17.79 -16.74 -2.81
CA ASP A 261 17.17 -15.61 -2.13
C ASP A 261 18.19 -14.74 -1.38
N PHE A 262 17.75 -13.55 -0.94
CA PHE A 262 18.50 -12.68 -0.03
C PHE A 262 18.76 -13.38 1.29
N GLN A 263 19.93 -13.18 1.85
CA GLN A 263 20.42 -13.88 3.03
C GLN A 263 20.40 -12.97 4.26
N PHE A 264 20.01 -13.54 5.39
CA PHE A 264 20.10 -12.99 6.74
C PHE A 264 20.77 -14.03 7.62
N ALA A 265 21.34 -13.63 8.77
CA ALA A 265 22.05 -14.57 9.62
C ALA A 265 21.11 -15.62 10.24
N THR A 266 19.87 -15.24 10.52
CA THR A 266 18.80 -16.13 11.01
C THR A 266 17.45 -15.77 10.39
N GLU A 267 16.48 -16.68 10.47
CA GLU A 267 15.10 -16.39 10.07
C GLU A 267 14.44 -15.34 10.99
N GLU A 268 14.82 -15.29 12.27
CA GLU A 268 14.36 -14.27 13.19
C GLU A 268 14.88 -12.89 12.76
N GLU A 269 16.17 -12.77 12.44
CA GLU A 269 16.74 -11.52 11.93
C GLU A 269 16.05 -11.09 10.63
N ARG A 270 15.78 -12.04 9.73
CA ARG A 270 15.03 -11.77 8.51
C ARG A 270 13.64 -11.22 8.84
N ALA A 271 12.89 -11.89 9.71
CA ALA A 271 11.54 -11.50 10.10
C ALA A 271 11.54 -10.11 10.75
N GLU A 272 12.44 -9.86 11.70
CA GLU A 272 12.59 -8.56 12.36
C GLU A 272 12.90 -7.43 11.38
N ASN A 273 13.75 -7.65 10.38
CA ASN A 273 14.13 -6.62 9.42
C ASN A 273 13.10 -6.41 8.29
N VAL A 274 12.29 -7.41 7.97
CA VAL A 274 11.39 -7.38 6.80
C VAL A 274 9.96 -7.06 7.19
N ASN A 275 9.50 -7.54 8.36
CA ASN A 275 8.13 -7.32 8.82
C ASN A 275 7.85 -5.84 9.09
N ILE A 276 6.59 -5.45 8.89
CA ILE A 276 6.14 -4.06 8.94
C ILE A 276 5.46 -3.79 10.28
N GLY A 277 5.86 -2.70 10.95
CA GLY A 277 5.35 -2.30 12.26
C GLY A 277 5.00 -0.82 12.34
N ILE A 278 4.38 -0.45 13.44
CA ILE A 278 3.96 0.91 13.77
C ILE A 278 5.01 1.54 14.68
N SER A 279 5.56 2.68 14.28
CA SER A 279 6.49 3.43 15.13
C SER A 279 5.74 4.37 16.08
N VAL A 280 6.15 4.39 17.35
CA VAL A 280 5.74 5.36 18.36
C VAL A 280 6.96 5.94 19.08
N ALA A 281 6.81 7.02 19.82
CA ALA A 281 7.93 7.67 20.52
C ALA A 281 8.69 6.68 21.40
N LYS A 282 10.03 6.80 21.42
CA LYS A 282 10.90 5.96 22.26
C LYS A 282 10.50 6.06 23.72
N GLY A 283 10.26 4.92 24.35
CA GLY A 283 9.79 4.82 25.75
C GLY A 283 8.28 4.92 25.92
N ASN A 284 7.49 5.22 24.86
CA ASN A 284 6.03 5.17 24.92
C ASN A 284 5.51 3.74 24.75
N THR A 285 5.85 2.90 25.73
CA THR A 285 5.44 1.49 25.73
C THR A 285 3.94 1.31 25.92
N GLN A 286 3.26 2.28 26.56
CA GLN A 286 1.82 2.22 26.80
C GLN A 286 1.04 2.32 25.46
N LEU A 287 1.39 3.26 24.59
CA LEU A 287 0.76 3.38 23.27
C LEU A 287 1.10 2.17 22.40
N LYS A 288 2.38 1.73 22.43
CA LYS A 288 2.81 0.49 21.77
C LYS A 288 1.95 -0.71 22.20
N ASP A 289 1.81 -0.94 23.51
CA ASP A 289 1.08 -2.08 24.06
C ASP A 289 -0.42 -2.03 23.71
N ALA A 290 -1.00 -0.81 23.70
CA ALA A 290 -2.38 -0.59 23.26
C ALA A 290 -2.57 -1.00 21.78
N MET A 291 -1.65 -0.61 20.90
CA MET A 291 -1.66 -1.00 19.48
C MET A 291 -1.44 -2.51 19.30
N ASP A 292 -0.46 -3.10 20.00
CA ASP A 292 -0.17 -4.53 19.96
C ASP A 292 -1.38 -5.37 20.36
N ARG A 293 -2.16 -4.92 21.32
CA ARG A 293 -3.38 -5.60 21.73
C ARG A 293 -4.38 -5.74 20.58
N VAL A 294 -4.59 -4.68 19.81
CA VAL A 294 -5.49 -4.70 18.65
C VAL A 294 -4.90 -5.56 17.53
N LEU A 295 -3.61 -5.44 17.26
CA LEU A 295 -2.94 -6.18 16.18
C LEU A 295 -2.89 -7.67 16.48
N SER A 296 -2.64 -8.08 17.73
CA SER A 296 -2.56 -9.50 18.13
C SER A 296 -3.89 -10.27 18.00
N ALA A 297 -5.00 -9.57 17.82
CA ALA A 297 -6.29 -10.20 17.51
C ALA A 297 -6.39 -10.70 16.06
N MET A 298 -5.40 -10.40 15.22
CA MET A 298 -5.34 -10.80 13.81
C MET A 298 -4.15 -11.74 13.55
N ASN A 299 -4.32 -12.66 12.62
CA ASN A 299 -3.25 -13.50 12.10
C ASN A 299 -2.79 -13.02 10.72
N GLU A 300 -1.72 -13.63 10.20
CA GLU A 300 -1.13 -13.29 8.90
C GLU A 300 -2.13 -13.36 7.73
N GLU A 301 -2.99 -14.37 7.68
CA GLU A 301 -4.00 -14.52 6.63
C GLU A 301 -4.99 -13.33 6.63
N GLN A 302 -5.36 -12.85 7.81
CA GLN A 302 -6.28 -11.73 7.98
C GLN A 302 -5.62 -10.38 7.63
N PHE A 303 -4.33 -10.22 7.94
CA PHE A 303 -3.54 -9.08 7.47
C PHE A 303 -3.42 -9.07 5.95
N ASN A 304 -3.12 -10.23 5.35
CA ASN A 304 -3.07 -10.37 3.89
C ASN A 304 -4.42 -10.03 3.23
N ALA A 305 -5.54 -10.44 3.84
CA ALA A 305 -6.87 -10.11 3.33
C ALA A 305 -7.19 -8.61 3.35
N LEU A 306 -6.74 -7.86 4.37
CA LEU A 306 -6.85 -6.40 4.37
C LEU A 306 -5.96 -5.77 3.30
N MET A 307 -4.75 -6.30 3.08
CA MET A 307 -3.86 -5.84 2.01
C MET A 307 -4.49 -6.06 0.63
N ASP A 308 -5.10 -7.22 0.39
CA ASP A 308 -5.80 -7.50 -0.86
C ASP A 308 -6.97 -6.53 -1.09
N GLN A 309 -7.70 -6.14 -0.04
CA GLN A 309 -8.73 -5.09 -0.13
C GLN A 309 -8.11 -3.74 -0.52
N ALA A 310 -6.99 -3.36 0.07
CA ALA A 310 -6.30 -2.12 -0.29
C ALA A 310 -5.85 -2.13 -1.76
N ILE A 311 -5.24 -3.23 -2.23
CA ILE A 311 -4.82 -3.40 -3.63
C ILE A 311 -6.03 -3.27 -4.58
N ALA A 312 -7.17 -3.86 -4.21
CA ALA A 312 -8.38 -3.84 -5.06
C ALA A 312 -8.98 -2.44 -5.25
N VAL A 313 -8.81 -1.54 -4.27
CA VAL A 313 -9.41 -0.19 -4.29
C VAL A 313 -8.40 0.92 -4.57
N GLN A 314 -7.11 0.59 -4.74
CA GLN A 314 -6.11 1.61 -5.06
C GLN A 314 -6.43 2.28 -6.40
N PRO A 315 -6.24 3.61 -6.53
CA PRO A 315 -6.58 4.32 -7.75
C PRO A 315 -5.71 3.83 -8.92
N ALA A 316 -6.31 3.74 -10.10
CA ALA A 316 -5.52 3.64 -11.34
C ALA A 316 -4.71 4.95 -11.49
N ILE A 317 -3.43 4.84 -11.82
CA ILE A 317 -2.57 6.00 -12.15
C ILE A 317 -2.88 6.44 -13.56
#